data_3bd2901ba4beeace0896173e0118e9d8
#
_entry.id   3bd2901ba4beeace0896173e0118e9d8
#
_cell.length_a   1.000
_cell.length_b   1.000
_cell.length_c   1.000
_cell.angle_alpha   90.00
_cell.angle_beta   90.00
_cell.angle_gamma   90.00
#
_symmetry.space_group_name_H-M   'P 1'
#
loop_
_entity.id
_entity.type
_entity.pdbx_description
1 polymer ?
#
loop_
_entity_poly.entity_id
_entity_poly.type
_entity_poly.pdbx_seq_one_letter_code
_entity_poly.pdbx_strand_id
1 'polypeptide(L)'
;MIATTLLLALAFGTANPAPPPLKVVTSLTTYGAIAREIVGDRGTVTSIAQGNEDPHFVQPKPSFVAILRDADLFVTTGLDLELWVPPLLDRANNRKVSEGGPGYVTAYTGIALLEVPTSLSRAHGDIHADGNPHIHTDPVNAIIIARNILVGLKRVSPEGADYFTRREQDFEKRLLEATMGTDLVSILTPAVAYKLLATDQLWDFIGKNSYQGAPLMTRLGGWLKAGEVFRGKEMACYHKEWAYFSNRFKIACAEFVEAKPGIPPTPRHVEDVIALMKERRIPALFASNYFDRNQIEQVAAKTGATAVVVAENSGGAPGTDSYFDLVNSWVNGLAAVYRKGAS
;
A
#
# COMPACT_ATOMS: atom_id res chain seq x y z
N MET A 1 46.63 -15.59 63.70
CA MET A 1 45.61 -14.77 62.94
C MET A 1 45.94 -14.81 61.47
N ILE A 2 45.21 -15.61 60.73
CA ILE A 2 45.42 -15.75 59.26
C ILE A 2 44.33 -14.90 58.60
N ALA A 3 44.72 -13.84 57.90
CA ALA A 3 43.79 -12.97 57.14
C ALA A 3 43.55 -13.56 55.76
N THR A 4 42.33 -14.02 55.49
CA THR A 4 41.91 -14.54 54.20
C THR A 4 41.43 -13.36 53.37
N THR A 5 42.20 -12.97 52.37
CA THR A 5 41.86 -11.94 51.41
C THR A 5 40.91 -12.53 50.34
N LEU A 6 39.66 -12.11 50.31
CA LEU A 6 38.66 -12.51 49.31
C LEU A 6 38.86 -11.66 48.06
N LEU A 7 39.38 -12.24 46.99
CA LEU A 7 39.43 -11.59 45.64
C LEU A 7 38.04 -11.66 45.01
N LEU A 8 37.38 -10.52 44.87
CA LEU A 8 36.12 -10.37 44.11
C LEU A 8 36.48 -10.18 42.64
N ALA A 9 36.32 -11.23 41.82
CA ALA A 9 36.48 -11.14 40.38
C ALA A 9 35.25 -10.46 39.76
N LEU A 10 35.39 -9.19 39.36
CA LEU A 10 34.42 -8.49 38.54
C LEU A 10 34.47 -9.07 37.10
N ALA A 11 33.50 -9.90 36.77
CA ALA A 11 33.28 -10.34 35.40
C ALA A 11 32.72 -9.15 34.59
N PHE A 12 33.58 -8.44 33.85
CA PHE A 12 33.16 -7.55 32.80
C PHE A 12 32.59 -8.40 31.65
N GLY A 13 31.26 -8.49 31.60
CA GLY A 13 30.60 -9.04 30.43
C GLY A 13 30.93 -8.14 29.21
N THR A 14 31.71 -8.66 28.29
CA THR A 14 31.90 -8.01 26.98
C THR A 14 30.55 -7.94 26.28
N ALA A 15 29.93 -6.75 26.27
CA ALA A 15 28.75 -6.52 25.45
C ALA A 15 29.18 -6.79 24.00
N ASN A 16 28.59 -7.80 23.39
CA ASN A 16 28.76 -8.01 21.95
C ASN A 16 28.36 -6.71 21.25
N PRO A 17 29.18 -6.20 20.31
CA PRO A 17 28.79 -5.02 19.53
C PRO A 17 27.46 -5.30 18.85
N ALA A 18 26.56 -4.32 18.86
CA ALA A 18 25.29 -4.42 18.16
C ALA A 18 25.56 -4.77 16.69
N PRO A 19 24.79 -5.68 16.09
CA PRO A 19 24.94 -6.00 14.68
C PRO A 19 24.78 -4.73 13.83
N PRO A 20 25.50 -4.65 12.68
CA PRO A 20 25.39 -3.49 11.81
C PRO A 20 23.93 -3.29 11.36
N PRO A 21 23.48 -2.03 11.17
CA PRO A 21 22.11 -1.76 10.76
C PRO A 21 21.82 -2.36 9.38
N LEU A 22 20.66 -3.00 9.25
CA LEU A 22 20.19 -3.58 7.99
C LEU A 22 20.00 -2.52 6.92
N LYS A 23 20.37 -2.83 5.69
CA LYS A 23 20.10 -2.01 4.51
C LYS A 23 18.89 -2.59 3.76
N VAL A 24 17.73 -2.01 3.99
CA VAL A 24 16.49 -2.40 3.33
C VAL A 24 16.26 -1.48 2.13
N VAL A 25 16.04 -2.07 0.97
CA VAL A 25 15.70 -1.36 -0.26
C VAL A 25 14.30 -1.77 -0.70
N THR A 26 13.52 -0.82 -1.18
CA THR A 26 12.18 -1.07 -1.72
C THR A 26 12.06 -0.49 -3.12
N SER A 27 11.28 -1.13 -3.99
CA SER A 27 10.97 -0.59 -5.31
C SER A 27 10.17 0.70 -5.19
N LEU A 28 9.09 0.68 -4.39
CA LEU A 28 8.17 1.81 -4.19
C LEU A 28 8.32 2.44 -2.80
N THR A 29 8.03 3.73 -2.71
CA THR A 29 8.05 4.47 -1.44
C THR A 29 7.00 4.00 -0.44
N THR A 30 5.87 3.47 -0.92
CA THR A 30 4.83 2.89 -0.06
C THR A 30 5.34 1.66 0.68
N TYR A 31 6.06 0.76 0.01
CA TYR A 31 6.71 -0.37 0.69
C TYR A 31 7.81 0.12 1.63
N GLY A 32 8.49 1.22 1.27
CA GLY A 32 9.45 1.88 2.13
C GLY A 32 8.82 2.43 3.41
N ALA A 33 7.65 3.05 3.32
CA ALA A 33 6.91 3.54 4.49
C ALA A 33 6.51 2.39 5.43
N ILE A 34 5.98 1.28 4.88
CA ILE A 34 5.63 0.09 5.65
C ILE A 34 6.89 -0.57 6.25
N ALA A 35 7.97 -0.69 5.47
CA ALA A 35 9.22 -1.29 5.93
C ALA A 35 9.84 -0.52 7.11
N ARG A 36 9.80 0.81 7.10
CA ARG A 36 10.27 1.66 8.20
C ARG A 36 9.54 1.39 9.51
N GLU A 37 8.24 1.10 9.44
CA GLU A 37 7.46 0.72 10.63
C GLU A 37 7.99 -0.55 11.28
N ILE A 38 8.46 -1.52 10.50
CA ILE A 38 8.88 -2.84 11.00
C ILE A 38 10.36 -2.85 11.35
N VAL A 39 11.21 -2.27 10.50
CA VAL A 39 12.67 -2.22 10.69
C VAL A 39 13.05 -1.38 11.92
N GLY A 40 12.36 -0.25 12.12
CA GLY A 40 12.63 0.68 13.23
C GLY A 40 14.08 1.17 13.22
N ASP A 41 14.73 1.11 14.40
CA ASP A 41 16.12 1.53 14.61
C ASP A 41 17.16 0.46 14.23
N ARG A 42 16.73 -0.72 13.78
CA ARG A 42 17.61 -1.83 13.40
C ARG A 42 18.14 -1.74 11.97
N GLY A 43 17.74 -0.73 11.20
CA GLY A 43 18.19 -0.58 9.82
C GLY A 43 17.79 0.73 9.18
N THR A 44 18.22 0.90 7.94
CA THR A 44 17.86 2.01 7.06
C THR A 44 16.98 1.50 5.93
N VAL A 45 16.02 2.33 5.48
CA VAL A 45 15.13 1.99 4.38
C VAL A 45 15.26 3.03 3.28
N THR A 46 15.63 2.58 2.08
CA THR A 46 15.77 3.40 0.87
C THR A 46 14.81 2.89 -0.19
N SER A 47 14.03 3.78 -0.79
CA SER A 47 13.15 3.44 -1.93
C SER A 47 13.80 3.88 -3.25
N ILE A 48 13.60 3.10 -4.32
CA ILE A 48 14.15 3.36 -5.65
C ILE A 48 13.29 4.39 -6.39
N ALA A 49 12.01 4.09 -6.59
CA ALA A 49 11.06 5.03 -7.18
C ALA A 49 10.77 6.18 -6.24
N GLN A 50 10.33 7.31 -6.78
CA GLN A 50 9.83 8.43 -6.01
C GLN A 50 8.32 8.35 -5.86
N GLY A 51 7.76 8.93 -4.80
CA GLY A 51 6.33 8.82 -4.51
C GLY A 51 5.41 9.50 -5.53
N ASN A 52 5.94 10.46 -6.30
CA ASN A 52 5.24 11.17 -7.38
C ASN A 52 5.63 10.68 -8.77
N GLU A 53 6.26 9.51 -8.89
CA GLU A 53 6.69 8.90 -10.15
C GLU A 53 5.79 7.71 -10.47
N ASP A 54 5.42 7.56 -11.74
CA ASP A 54 4.66 6.39 -12.20
C ASP A 54 5.49 5.11 -12.01
N PRO A 55 5.03 4.15 -11.20
CA PRO A 55 5.80 2.95 -10.88
C PRO A 55 6.10 2.05 -12.08
N HIS A 56 5.33 2.16 -13.17
CA HIS A 56 5.58 1.38 -14.39
C HIS A 56 6.80 1.88 -15.17
N PHE A 57 7.12 3.18 -15.08
CA PHE A 57 8.05 3.85 -16.00
C PHE A 57 9.26 4.47 -15.32
N VAL A 58 9.70 3.95 -14.17
CA VAL A 58 10.90 4.42 -13.49
C VAL A 58 12.12 4.20 -14.35
N GLN A 59 12.88 5.27 -14.60
CA GLN A 59 14.08 5.19 -15.43
C GLN A 59 15.26 4.62 -14.63
N PRO A 60 15.86 3.47 -15.06
CA PRO A 60 17.00 2.87 -14.39
C PRO A 60 18.22 3.80 -14.34
N LYS A 61 18.83 3.95 -13.16
CA LYS A 61 20.02 4.80 -12.91
C LYS A 61 21.16 3.95 -12.32
N PRO A 62 22.44 4.26 -12.60
CA PRO A 62 23.58 3.56 -12.00
C PRO A 62 23.57 3.60 -10.46
N SER A 63 23.04 4.66 -9.86
CA SER A 63 22.89 4.78 -8.40
C SER A 63 21.98 3.72 -7.81
N PHE A 64 20.95 3.28 -8.54
CA PHE A 64 20.03 2.21 -8.11
C PHE A 64 20.74 0.86 -8.03
N VAL A 65 21.64 0.59 -8.99
CA VAL A 65 22.50 -0.60 -8.99
C VAL A 65 23.42 -0.61 -7.76
N ALA A 66 24.00 0.56 -7.41
CA ALA A 66 24.87 0.68 -6.24
C ALA A 66 24.10 0.42 -4.93
N ILE A 67 22.87 0.97 -4.80
CA ILE A 67 22.02 0.75 -3.64
C ILE A 67 21.66 -0.74 -3.49
N LEU A 68 21.26 -1.41 -4.58
CA LEU A 68 20.89 -2.83 -4.58
C LEU A 68 22.09 -3.76 -4.32
N ARG A 69 23.30 -3.39 -4.75
CA ARG A 69 24.52 -4.16 -4.48
C ARG A 69 24.79 -4.33 -3.00
N ASP A 70 24.49 -3.30 -2.21
CA ASP A 70 24.75 -3.24 -0.78
C ASP A 70 23.56 -3.64 0.08
N ALA A 71 22.42 -3.96 -0.53
CA ALA A 71 21.18 -4.27 0.18
C ALA A 71 21.25 -5.64 0.89
N ASP A 72 20.66 -5.70 2.07
CA ASP A 72 20.39 -6.95 2.80
C ASP A 72 19.00 -7.51 2.51
N LEU A 73 18.02 -6.62 2.29
CA LEU A 73 16.63 -6.94 1.93
C LEU A 73 16.19 -6.05 0.78
N PHE A 74 15.49 -6.62 -0.20
CA PHE A 74 14.81 -5.90 -1.27
C PHE A 74 13.35 -6.30 -1.35
N VAL A 75 12.46 -5.30 -1.37
CA VAL A 75 11.02 -5.48 -1.47
C VAL A 75 10.53 -4.91 -2.79
N THR A 76 9.86 -5.72 -3.59
CA THR A 76 9.24 -5.34 -4.88
C THR A 76 7.79 -5.78 -4.90
N THR A 77 6.95 -5.17 -5.74
CA THR A 77 5.56 -5.61 -5.89
C THR A 77 5.50 -7.05 -6.36
N GLY A 78 6.27 -7.40 -7.38
CA GLY A 78 6.02 -8.53 -8.25
C GLY A 78 4.90 -8.21 -9.26
N LEU A 79 4.31 -9.17 -9.91
CA LEU A 79 3.18 -8.99 -10.85
C LEU A 79 3.49 -8.08 -12.05
N ASP A 80 4.75 -7.99 -12.45
CA ASP A 80 5.22 -7.21 -13.61
C ASP A 80 4.93 -5.69 -13.53
N LEU A 81 4.72 -5.14 -12.33
CA LEU A 81 4.58 -3.69 -12.16
C LEU A 81 5.89 -2.98 -12.47
N GLU A 82 6.98 -3.48 -11.89
CA GLU A 82 8.30 -2.87 -12.00
C GLU A 82 9.18 -3.65 -12.99
N LEU A 83 8.85 -3.64 -14.29
CA LEU A 83 9.66 -4.30 -15.34
C LEU A 83 11.10 -3.76 -15.44
N TRP A 84 11.37 -2.62 -14.82
CA TRP A 84 12.69 -2.02 -14.69
C TRP A 84 13.55 -2.65 -13.57
N VAL A 85 12.97 -3.45 -12.66
CA VAL A 85 13.67 -4.07 -11.52
C VAL A 85 14.61 -5.21 -11.94
N PRO A 86 14.21 -6.23 -12.74
CA PRO A 86 15.08 -7.35 -13.07
C PRO A 86 16.45 -6.93 -13.65
N PRO A 87 16.54 -6.00 -14.62
CA PRO A 87 17.84 -5.56 -15.14
C PRO A 87 18.73 -4.85 -14.11
N LEU A 88 18.13 -4.22 -13.09
CA LEU A 88 18.90 -3.59 -12.00
C LEU A 88 19.48 -4.64 -11.06
N LEU A 89 18.70 -5.68 -10.72
CA LEU A 89 19.16 -6.80 -9.88
C LEU A 89 20.30 -7.57 -10.54
N ASP A 90 20.19 -7.85 -11.84
CA ASP A 90 21.24 -8.50 -12.62
C ASP A 90 22.55 -7.72 -12.57
N ARG A 91 22.50 -6.40 -12.77
CA ARG A 91 23.67 -5.52 -12.70
C ARG A 91 24.22 -5.34 -11.30
N ALA A 92 23.37 -5.37 -10.27
CA ALA A 92 23.78 -5.29 -8.89
C ALA A 92 24.59 -6.52 -8.45
N ASN A 93 24.29 -7.69 -9.05
CA ASN A 93 24.94 -8.96 -8.78
C ASN A 93 25.00 -9.32 -7.28
N ASN A 94 23.95 -8.98 -6.55
CA ASN A 94 23.80 -9.26 -5.13
C ASN A 94 22.88 -10.45 -4.93
N ARG A 95 23.46 -11.65 -4.69
CA ARG A 95 22.70 -12.89 -4.52
C ARG A 95 21.75 -12.88 -3.33
N LYS A 96 21.94 -11.99 -2.35
CA LYS A 96 21.00 -11.88 -1.20
C LYS A 96 19.64 -11.39 -1.64
N VAL A 97 19.59 -10.42 -2.57
CA VAL A 97 18.39 -9.72 -3.00
C VAL A 97 17.97 -10.03 -4.44
N SER A 98 18.66 -10.96 -5.11
CA SER A 98 18.21 -11.52 -6.38
C SER A 98 17.01 -12.44 -6.15
N GLU A 99 16.20 -12.65 -7.17
CA GLU A 99 15.05 -13.58 -7.10
C GLU A 99 15.46 -14.93 -6.54
N GLY A 100 14.69 -15.45 -5.56
CA GLY A 100 15.01 -16.66 -4.79
C GLY A 100 16.06 -16.46 -3.69
N GLY A 101 16.70 -15.31 -3.58
CA GLY A 101 17.62 -14.99 -2.48
C GLY A 101 16.91 -14.79 -1.14
N PRO A 102 17.62 -14.95 0.00
CA PRO A 102 17.02 -14.87 1.32
C PRO A 102 16.44 -13.47 1.63
N GLY A 103 16.97 -12.43 1.03
CA GLY A 103 16.54 -11.05 1.18
C GLY A 103 15.60 -10.56 0.06
N TYR A 104 15.20 -11.40 -0.88
CA TYR A 104 14.20 -11.04 -1.89
C TYR A 104 12.79 -11.23 -1.36
N VAL A 105 11.95 -10.20 -1.44
CA VAL A 105 10.57 -10.19 -0.94
C VAL A 105 9.64 -9.65 -2.02
N THR A 106 8.65 -10.44 -2.40
CA THR A 106 7.52 -10.00 -3.22
C THR A 106 6.37 -9.56 -2.33
N ALA A 107 5.90 -8.33 -2.49
CA ALA A 107 4.86 -7.75 -1.66
C ALA A 107 3.51 -8.44 -1.85
N TYR A 108 3.22 -8.95 -3.06
CA TYR A 108 1.94 -9.55 -3.41
C TYR A 108 1.69 -10.94 -2.81
N THR A 109 2.72 -11.61 -2.30
CA THR A 109 2.60 -13.00 -1.82
C THR A 109 1.47 -13.15 -0.80
N GLY A 110 0.50 -14.01 -1.10
CA GLY A 110 -0.66 -14.27 -0.24
C GLY A 110 -1.82 -13.27 -0.38
N ILE A 111 -1.73 -12.29 -1.27
CA ILE A 111 -2.83 -11.37 -1.60
C ILE A 111 -3.73 -12.02 -2.65
N ALA A 112 -5.05 -11.95 -2.43
CA ALA A 112 -6.03 -12.34 -3.43
C ALA A 112 -6.02 -11.32 -4.57
N LEU A 113 -5.61 -11.76 -5.77
CA LEU A 113 -5.45 -10.87 -6.90
C LEU A 113 -6.78 -10.54 -7.56
N LEU A 114 -6.95 -9.26 -7.90
CA LEU A 114 -8.09 -8.72 -8.63
C LEU A 114 -7.74 -8.57 -10.12
N GLU A 115 -8.77 -8.50 -10.95
CA GLU A 115 -8.64 -8.21 -12.40
C GLU A 115 -7.63 -9.14 -13.11
N VAL A 116 -7.60 -10.42 -12.71
CA VAL A 116 -6.81 -11.44 -13.42
C VAL A 116 -7.37 -11.60 -14.82
N PRO A 117 -6.58 -11.30 -15.89
CA PRO A 117 -7.10 -11.30 -17.25
C PRO A 117 -7.43 -12.73 -17.73
N THR A 118 -8.57 -12.90 -18.38
CA THR A 118 -8.98 -14.17 -18.99
C THR A 118 -8.28 -14.42 -20.33
N SER A 119 -7.70 -13.39 -20.94
CA SER A 119 -6.93 -13.47 -22.19
C SER A 119 -5.80 -12.44 -22.19
N LEU A 120 -4.62 -12.84 -22.69
CA LEU A 120 -3.48 -11.97 -22.87
C LEU A 120 -3.41 -11.50 -24.32
N SER A 121 -3.70 -10.23 -24.56
CA SER A 121 -3.56 -9.61 -25.89
C SER A 121 -2.95 -8.23 -25.75
N ARG A 122 -1.88 -7.97 -26.51
CA ARG A 122 -1.25 -6.63 -26.61
C ARG A 122 -2.23 -5.54 -27.08
N ALA A 123 -3.36 -5.92 -27.69
CA ALA A 123 -4.42 -4.98 -28.03
C ALA A 123 -5.09 -4.30 -26.83
N HIS A 124 -4.88 -4.84 -25.63
CA HIS A 124 -5.44 -4.31 -24.38
C HIS A 124 -4.48 -3.40 -23.58
N GLY A 125 -3.32 -3.04 -24.15
CA GLY A 125 -2.29 -2.22 -23.48
C GLY A 125 -1.31 -3.05 -22.66
N ASP A 126 -0.73 -2.45 -21.66
CA ASP A 126 0.20 -3.10 -20.71
C ASP A 126 -0.62 -3.89 -19.68
N ILE A 127 -0.92 -5.15 -20.03
CA ILE A 127 -1.72 -6.04 -19.18
C ILE A 127 -0.80 -6.81 -18.25
N HIS A 128 -1.03 -6.69 -16.96
CA HIS A 128 -0.40 -7.53 -15.96
C HIS A 128 -1.01 -8.93 -16.01
N ALA A 129 -0.22 -9.92 -16.43
CA ALA A 129 -0.67 -11.28 -16.71
C ALA A 129 -1.28 -11.97 -15.49
N ASP A 130 -0.76 -11.69 -14.31
CA ASP A 130 -1.14 -12.35 -13.06
C ASP A 130 -2.24 -11.62 -12.30
N GLY A 131 -2.65 -10.43 -12.75
CA GLY A 131 -3.67 -9.59 -12.12
C GLY A 131 -3.19 -8.18 -11.80
N ASN A 132 -4.10 -7.35 -11.27
CA ASN A 132 -3.81 -5.95 -10.97
C ASN A 132 -2.70 -5.81 -9.91
N PRO A 133 -1.59 -5.10 -10.20
CA PRO A 133 -0.44 -5.04 -9.30
C PRO A 133 -0.51 -3.93 -8.24
N HIS A 134 -1.51 -3.03 -8.29
CA HIS A 134 -1.63 -1.90 -7.36
C HIS A 134 -2.19 -2.33 -5.99
N ILE A 135 -1.65 -3.43 -5.48
CA ILE A 135 -2.09 -4.15 -4.28
C ILE A 135 -2.10 -3.30 -3.01
N HIS A 136 -1.21 -2.31 -2.94
CA HIS A 136 -1.01 -1.43 -1.79
C HIS A 136 -2.14 -0.41 -1.59
N THR A 137 -3.05 -0.28 -2.54
CA THR A 137 -4.19 0.63 -2.42
C THR A 137 -5.32 0.11 -1.51
N ASP A 138 -5.25 -1.15 -1.05
CA ASP A 138 -6.08 -1.68 0.03
C ASP A 138 -5.32 -1.72 1.37
N PRO A 139 -5.80 -1.05 2.43
CA PRO A 139 -5.18 -1.11 3.75
C PRO A 139 -5.05 -2.53 4.33
N VAL A 140 -5.94 -3.45 3.99
CA VAL A 140 -5.84 -4.84 4.47
C VAL A 140 -4.71 -5.59 3.77
N ASN A 141 -4.47 -5.30 2.49
CA ASN A 141 -3.30 -5.83 1.79
C ASN A 141 -1.99 -5.29 2.39
N ALA A 142 -1.97 -4.06 2.91
CA ALA A 142 -0.79 -3.52 3.58
C ALA A 142 -0.38 -4.33 4.82
N ILE A 143 -1.32 -5.00 5.50
CA ILE A 143 -1.02 -5.96 6.57
C ILE A 143 -0.28 -7.17 6.00
N ILE A 144 -0.72 -7.72 4.86
CA ILE A 144 -0.05 -8.85 4.22
C ILE A 144 1.34 -8.46 3.74
N ILE A 145 1.48 -7.27 3.14
CA ILE A 145 2.77 -6.70 2.74
C ILE A 145 3.72 -6.58 3.94
N ALA A 146 3.24 -6.08 5.08
CA ALA A 146 4.00 -5.97 6.32
C ALA A 146 4.49 -7.35 6.82
N ARG A 147 3.62 -8.35 6.78
CA ARG A 147 3.96 -9.74 7.12
C ARG A 147 5.00 -10.34 6.18
N ASN A 148 4.93 -10.06 4.88
CA ASN A 148 5.94 -10.49 3.90
C ASN A 148 7.30 -9.84 4.17
N ILE A 149 7.32 -8.55 4.50
CA ILE A 149 8.53 -7.83 4.92
C ILE A 149 9.09 -8.44 6.21
N LEU A 150 8.25 -8.72 7.21
CA LEU A 150 8.65 -9.39 8.45
C LEU A 150 9.32 -10.75 8.18
N VAL A 151 8.74 -11.57 7.30
CA VAL A 151 9.31 -12.86 6.91
C VAL A 151 10.70 -12.67 6.29
N GLY A 152 10.87 -11.69 5.41
CA GLY A 152 12.16 -11.35 4.82
C GLY A 152 13.18 -10.92 5.88
N LEU A 153 12.80 -10.01 6.77
CA LEU A 153 13.65 -9.52 7.87
C LEU A 153 14.12 -10.66 8.79
N LYS A 154 13.23 -11.58 9.14
CA LYS A 154 13.58 -12.76 9.97
C LYS A 154 14.57 -13.70 9.27
N ARG A 155 14.54 -13.78 7.94
CA ARG A 155 15.49 -14.59 7.17
C ARG A 155 16.89 -13.98 7.14
N VAL A 156 16.97 -12.64 7.00
CA VAL A 156 18.26 -11.95 6.88
C VAL A 156 18.85 -11.52 8.23
N SER A 157 18.03 -11.42 9.28
CA SER A 157 18.45 -11.05 10.64
C SER A 157 17.60 -11.80 11.69
N PRO A 158 17.86 -13.12 11.88
CA PRO A 158 17.10 -13.93 12.82
C PRO A 158 17.22 -13.49 14.27
N GLU A 159 18.33 -12.86 14.65
CA GLU A 159 18.54 -12.27 15.98
C GLU A 159 17.60 -11.08 16.27
N GLY A 160 17.10 -10.42 15.25
CA GLY A 160 16.11 -9.33 15.33
C GLY A 160 14.66 -9.80 15.34
N ALA A 161 14.39 -11.12 15.20
CA ALA A 161 13.07 -11.67 14.91
C ALA A 161 11.96 -11.20 15.88
N ASP A 162 12.22 -11.19 17.18
CA ASP A 162 11.25 -10.75 18.19
C ASP A 162 10.98 -9.25 18.13
N TYR A 163 12.01 -8.45 17.84
CA TYR A 163 11.88 -7.01 17.68
C TYR A 163 10.98 -6.68 16.49
N PHE A 164 11.28 -7.25 15.31
CA PHE A 164 10.50 -7.03 14.09
C PHE A 164 9.06 -7.54 14.23
N THR A 165 8.86 -8.67 14.92
CA THR A 165 7.52 -9.21 15.14
C THR A 165 6.66 -8.28 15.98
N ARG A 166 7.18 -7.72 17.07
CA ARG A 166 6.42 -6.76 17.90
C ARG A 166 6.06 -5.51 17.12
N ARG A 167 6.96 -5.01 16.28
CA ARG A 167 6.71 -3.81 15.47
C ARG A 167 5.67 -4.06 14.38
N GLU A 168 5.73 -5.22 13.74
CA GLU A 168 4.72 -5.60 12.75
C GLU A 168 3.34 -5.75 13.38
N GLN A 169 3.24 -6.39 14.54
CA GLN A 169 1.98 -6.53 15.28
C GLN A 169 1.41 -5.18 15.72
N ASP A 170 2.26 -4.24 16.14
CA ASP A 170 1.85 -2.88 16.46
C ASP A 170 1.35 -2.14 15.21
N PHE A 171 2.06 -2.25 14.08
CA PHE A 171 1.64 -1.68 12.81
C PHE A 171 0.29 -2.26 12.36
N GLU A 172 0.13 -3.58 12.38
CA GLU A 172 -1.13 -4.26 12.04
C GLU A 172 -2.29 -3.74 12.91
N LYS A 173 -2.10 -3.68 14.23
CA LYS A 173 -3.12 -3.18 15.15
C LYS A 173 -3.53 -1.75 14.81
N ARG A 174 -2.57 -0.84 14.68
CA ARG A 174 -2.84 0.56 14.33
C ARG A 174 -3.53 0.70 12.96
N LEU A 175 -3.18 -0.16 12.01
CA LEU A 175 -3.78 -0.16 10.68
C LEU A 175 -5.25 -0.62 10.72
N LEU A 176 -5.57 -1.64 11.51
CA LEU A 176 -6.95 -2.07 11.75
C LEU A 176 -7.75 -0.97 12.45
N GLU A 177 -7.17 -0.30 13.46
CA GLU A 177 -7.79 0.81 14.17
C GLU A 177 -8.04 2.01 13.24
N ALA A 178 -7.10 2.35 12.37
CA ALA A 178 -7.29 3.39 11.36
C ALA A 178 -8.36 3.00 10.33
N THR A 179 -8.48 1.71 10.00
CA THR A 179 -9.44 1.20 9.01
C THR A 179 -10.86 1.21 9.53
N MET A 180 -11.11 0.69 10.73
CA MET A 180 -12.47 0.43 11.23
C MET A 180 -12.79 1.03 12.62
N GLY A 181 -11.85 1.77 13.19
CA GLY A 181 -12.00 2.45 14.49
C GLY A 181 -11.51 1.63 15.68
N THR A 182 -10.92 2.33 16.65
CA THR A 182 -10.35 1.75 17.88
C THR A 182 -11.39 0.96 18.67
N ASP A 183 -12.61 1.50 18.82
CA ASP A 183 -13.69 0.84 19.58
C ASP A 183 -14.03 -0.52 19.00
N LEU A 184 -14.24 -0.61 17.68
CA LEU A 184 -14.62 -1.85 17.04
C LEU A 184 -13.47 -2.89 17.09
N VAL A 185 -12.22 -2.46 16.91
CA VAL A 185 -11.05 -3.34 17.02
C VAL A 185 -10.87 -3.85 18.46
N SER A 186 -11.13 -3.02 19.47
CA SER A 186 -11.04 -3.44 20.88
C SER A 186 -12.09 -4.49 21.24
N ILE A 187 -13.29 -4.40 20.68
CA ILE A 187 -14.38 -5.36 20.88
C ILE A 187 -14.09 -6.69 20.17
N LEU A 188 -13.65 -6.62 18.90
CA LEU A 188 -13.44 -7.80 18.05
C LEU A 188 -12.10 -8.52 18.29
N THR A 189 -11.10 -7.86 18.85
CA THR A 189 -9.67 -8.19 18.82
C THR A 189 -9.04 -8.02 17.42
N PRO A 190 -7.74 -7.72 17.30
CA PRO A 190 -7.08 -7.55 16.00
C PRO A 190 -7.23 -8.77 15.08
N ALA A 191 -7.10 -9.99 15.61
CA ALA A 191 -7.19 -11.21 14.81
C ALA A 191 -8.58 -11.41 14.17
N VAL A 192 -9.66 -11.15 14.91
CA VAL A 192 -11.03 -11.25 14.39
C VAL A 192 -11.31 -10.09 13.43
N ALA A 193 -10.88 -8.88 13.75
CA ALA A 193 -11.00 -7.69 12.89
C ALA A 193 -10.34 -7.94 11.53
N TYR A 194 -9.09 -8.41 11.52
CA TYR A 194 -8.38 -8.77 10.29
C TYR A 194 -9.14 -9.85 9.50
N LYS A 195 -9.57 -10.93 10.16
CA LYS A 195 -10.30 -12.02 9.49
C LYS A 195 -11.56 -11.53 8.80
N LEU A 196 -12.38 -10.73 9.47
CA LEU A 196 -13.62 -10.17 8.91
C LEU A 196 -13.35 -9.26 7.70
N LEU A 197 -12.30 -8.45 7.75
CA LEU A 197 -11.87 -7.60 6.63
C LEU A 197 -11.31 -8.43 5.47
N ALA A 198 -10.44 -9.40 5.75
CA ALA A 198 -9.79 -10.23 4.74
C ALA A 198 -10.78 -11.14 3.99
N THR A 199 -11.88 -11.54 4.64
CA THR A 199 -12.94 -12.37 4.04
C THR A 199 -14.15 -11.57 3.56
N ASP A 200 -14.06 -10.24 3.55
CA ASP A 200 -15.16 -9.31 3.17
C ASP A 200 -16.46 -9.50 3.96
N GLN A 201 -16.36 -10.02 5.18
CA GLN A 201 -17.52 -10.33 6.04
C GLN A 201 -17.83 -9.24 7.06
N LEU A 202 -17.02 -8.17 7.13
CA LEU A 202 -17.15 -7.14 8.17
C LEU A 202 -18.53 -6.49 8.18
N TRP A 203 -19.00 -6.02 7.03
CA TRP A 203 -20.25 -5.27 6.94
C TRP A 203 -21.45 -6.11 7.34
N ASP A 204 -21.48 -7.36 6.88
CA ASP A 204 -22.55 -8.30 7.25
C ASP A 204 -22.52 -8.63 8.75
N PHE A 205 -21.32 -8.83 9.28
CA PHE A 205 -21.13 -9.13 10.71
C PHE A 205 -21.58 -7.98 11.61
N ILE A 206 -21.09 -6.75 11.38
CA ILE A 206 -21.44 -5.61 12.24
C ILE A 206 -22.90 -5.15 12.06
N GLY A 207 -23.50 -5.44 10.88
CA GLY A 207 -24.90 -5.15 10.61
C GLY A 207 -25.88 -6.06 11.35
N LYS A 208 -25.44 -7.29 11.67
CA LYS A 208 -26.30 -8.31 12.32
C LYS A 208 -26.05 -8.49 13.81
N ASN A 209 -24.95 -7.96 14.34
CA ASN A 209 -24.53 -8.22 15.71
C ASN A 209 -24.54 -6.97 16.58
N SER A 210 -24.66 -7.19 17.90
CA SER A 210 -24.63 -6.16 18.92
C SER A 210 -23.64 -6.52 20.02
N TYR A 211 -23.13 -5.50 20.72
CA TYR A 211 -22.26 -5.65 21.89
C TYR A 211 -22.80 -4.78 23.02
N GLN A 212 -22.99 -5.37 24.20
CA GLN A 212 -23.57 -4.71 25.37
C GLN A 212 -24.86 -3.94 25.08
N GLY A 213 -25.74 -4.53 24.27
CA GLY A 213 -27.05 -3.95 23.90
C GLY A 213 -27.02 -2.89 22.79
N ALA A 214 -25.85 -2.48 22.30
CA ALA A 214 -25.72 -1.52 21.19
C ALA A 214 -25.31 -2.23 19.90
N PRO A 215 -25.89 -1.87 18.72
CA PRO A 215 -25.50 -2.43 17.43
C PRO A 215 -24.02 -2.17 17.14
N LEU A 216 -23.27 -3.18 16.67
CA LEU A 216 -21.84 -3.02 16.35
C LEU A 216 -21.59 -1.99 15.25
N MET A 217 -22.55 -1.77 14.35
CA MET A 217 -22.49 -0.73 13.32
C MET A 217 -22.23 0.68 13.92
N THR A 218 -22.73 0.95 15.12
CA THR A 218 -22.52 2.25 15.79
C THR A 218 -21.10 2.43 16.33
N ARG A 219 -20.32 1.35 16.37
CA ARG A 219 -18.91 1.33 16.80
C ARG A 219 -17.91 1.46 15.65
N LEU A 220 -18.42 1.43 14.40
CA LEU A 220 -17.58 1.62 13.23
C LEU A 220 -16.97 3.04 13.25
N GLY A 221 -15.66 3.08 13.07
CA GLY A 221 -14.85 4.30 12.97
C GLY A 221 -13.89 4.27 11.77
N GLY A 222 -12.84 5.08 11.86
CA GLY A 222 -11.75 5.08 10.90
C GLY A 222 -12.15 5.38 9.46
N TRP A 223 -11.34 4.88 8.54
CA TRP A 223 -11.52 5.11 7.09
C TRP A 223 -12.82 4.56 6.56
N LEU A 224 -13.26 3.38 7.02
CA LEU A 224 -14.53 2.80 6.58
C LEU A 224 -15.72 3.66 6.98
N LYS A 225 -15.70 4.28 8.17
CA LYS A 225 -16.71 5.24 8.61
C LYS A 225 -16.69 6.51 7.78
N ALA A 226 -15.49 7.05 7.53
CA ALA A 226 -15.34 8.24 6.69
C ALA A 226 -15.81 7.99 5.25
N GLY A 227 -15.59 6.76 4.74
CA GLY A 227 -15.97 6.31 3.40
C GLY A 227 -17.43 5.93 3.22
N GLU A 228 -18.25 5.84 4.30
CA GLU A 228 -19.68 5.51 4.16
C GLU A 228 -20.42 6.45 3.19
N VAL A 229 -19.99 7.71 3.10
CA VAL A 229 -20.62 8.72 2.23
C VAL A 229 -20.52 8.41 0.74
N PHE A 230 -19.54 7.63 0.33
CA PHE A 230 -19.36 7.20 -1.06
C PHE A 230 -19.52 5.68 -1.27
N ARG A 231 -19.79 4.92 -0.21
CA ARG A 231 -20.02 3.48 -0.31
C ARG A 231 -21.21 3.15 -1.20
N GLY A 232 -21.03 2.21 -2.13
CA GLY A 232 -22.05 1.81 -3.11
C GLY A 232 -22.31 2.83 -4.21
N LYS A 233 -21.47 3.88 -4.31
CA LYS A 233 -21.54 4.89 -5.35
C LYS A 233 -20.50 4.65 -6.45
N GLU A 234 -20.53 5.48 -7.49
CA GLU A 234 -19.61 5.45 -8.63
C GLU A 234 -18.69 6.67 -8.63
N MET A 235 -17.46 6.48 -9.08
CA MET A 235 -16.52 7.53 -9.47
C MET A 235 -15.99 7.20 -10.88
N ALA A 236 -15.43 8.17 -11.60
CA ALA A 236 -14.55 7.89 -12.71
C ALA A 236 -13.12 7.77 -12.20
N CYS A 237 -12.33 6.88 -12.77
CA CYS A 237 -10.93 6.71 -12.46
C CYS A 237 -10.06 7.12 -13.65
N TYR A 238 -8.87 7.67 -13.40
CA TYR A 238 -7.99 7.99 -14.51
C TYR A 238 -7.42 6.72 -15.14
N HIS A 239 -6.86 5.84 -14.32
CA HIS A 239 -6.26 4.57 -14.68
C HIS A 239 -6.79 3.45 -13.75
N LYS A 240 -6.33 2.20 -13.92
CA LYS A 240 -6.80 1.02 -13.18
C LYS A 240 -6.09 0.79 -11.84
N GLU A 241 -5.39 1.77 -11.31
CA GLU A 241 -4.65 1.66 -10.04
C GLU A 241 -5.54 1.49 -8.80
N TRP A 242 -6.82 1.82 -8.89
CA TRP A 242 -7.72 1.88 -7.73
C TRP A 242 -8.58 0.64 -7.49
N ALA A 243 -8.30 -0.49 -8.16
CA ALA A 243 -9.13 -1.70 -8.07
C ALA A 243 -9.29 -2.22 -6.63
N TYR A 244 -8.20 -2.30 -5.87
CA TYR A 244 -8.24 -2.78 -4.49
C TYR A 244 -8.87 -1.77 -3.52
N PHE A 245 -8.62 -0.48 -3.71
CA PHE A 245 -9.31 0.59 -2.98
C PHE A 245 -10.82 0.52 -3.24
N SER A 246 -11.22 0.44 -4.50
CA SER A 246 -12.62 0.32 -4.92
C SER A 246 -13.31 -0.88 -4.27
N ASN A 247 -12.64 -2.03 -4.28
CA ASN A 247 -13.15 -3.24 -3.65
C ASN A 247 -13.31 -3.08 -2.12
N ARG A 248 -12.30 -2.49 -1.44
CA ARG A 248 -12.33 -2.31 0.01
C ARG A 248 -13.42 -1.34 0.46
N PHE A 249 -13.52 -0.20 -0.19
CA PHE A 249 -14.45 0.86 0.18
C PHE A 249 -15.82 0.76 -0.50
N LYS A 250 -16.01 -0.25 -1.36
CA LYS A 250 -17.25 -0.50 -2.10
C LYS A 250 -17.71 0.72 -2.90
N ILE A 251 -16.76 1.38 -3.59
CA ILE A 251 -17.02 2.42 -4.57
C ILE A 251 -16.55 1.92 -5.94
N ALA A 252 -17.36 2.07 -6.99
CA ALA A 252 -17.02 1.54 -8.30
C ALA A 252 -16.29 2.59 -9.16
N CYS A 253 -15.19 2.22 -9.83
CA CYS A 253 -14.70 2.94 -11.00
C CYS A 253 -15.63 2.63 -12.18
N ALA A 254 -16.52 3.56 -12.52
CA ALA A 254 -17.51 3.34 -13.56
C ALA A 254 -16.90 3.32 -14.96
N GLU A 255 -15.82 4.08 -15.17
CA GLU A 255 -15.05 4.14 -16.40
C GLU A 255 -13.65 4.70 -16.13
N PHE A 256 -12.73 4.47 -17.08
CA PHE A 256 -11.33 4.88 -17.00
C PHE A 256 -11.01 5.87 -18.13
N VAL A 257 -10.36 6.99 -17.81
CA VAL A 257 -9.89 7.95 -18.83
C VAL A 257 -8.80 7.30 -19.68
N GLU A 258 -7.83 6.64 -19.05
CA GLU A 258 -6.84 5.80 -19.70
C GLU A 258 -7.36 4.35 -19.74
N ALA A 259 -8.07 4.01 -20.82
CA ALA A 259 -8.69 2.70 -20.98
C ALA A 259 -7.69 1.55 -21.08
N LYS A 260 -6.47 1.84 -21.54
CA LYS A 260 -5.39 0.86 -21.75
C LYS A 260 -4.13 1.37 -21.09
N PRO A 261 -3.61 0.67 -20.07
CA PRO A 261 -2.40 1.07 -19.36
C PRO A 261 -1.24 1.40 -20.32
N GLY A 262 -0.60 2.56 -20.10
CA GLY A 262 0.54 3.03 -20.90
C GLY A 262 0.21 3.50 -22.31
N ILE A 263 -1.08 3.56 -22.69
CA ILE A 263 -1.52 4.07 -23.99
C ILE A 263 -2.37 5.32 -23.79
N PRO A 264 -1.91 6.51 -24.24
CA PRO A 264 -2.70 7.74 -24.12
C PRO A 264 -4.10 7.59 -24.70
N PRO A 265 -5.14 8.11 -24.02
CA PRO A 265 -6.51 7.97 -24.46
C PRO A 265 -6.76 8.72 -25.78
N THR A 266 -7.58 8.13 -26.66
CA THR A 266 -8.01 8.82 -27.88
C THR A 266 -9.03 9.91 -27.55
N PRO A 267 -9.11 11.02 -28.33
CA PRO A 267 -10.11 12.06 -28.13
C PRO A 267 -11.54 11.52 -28.05
N ARG A 268 -11.87 10.56 -28.94
CA ARG A 268 -13.19 9.91 -28.94
C ARG A 268 -13.48 9.19 -27.62
N HIS A 269 -12.53 8.40 -27.11
CA HIS A 269 -12.72 7.71 -25.84
C HIS A 269 -12.92 8.70 -24.66
N VAL A 270 -12.17 9.80 -24.65
CA VAL A 270 -12.36 10.86 -23.64
C VAL A 270 -13.76 11.47 -23.73
N GLU A 271 -14.29 11.69 -24.93
CA GLU A 271 -15.67 12.16 -25.13
C GLU A 271 -16.71 11.14 -24.63
N ASP A 272 -16.50 9.85 -24.89
CA ASP A 272 -17.37 8.77 -24.41
C ASP A 272 -17.37 8.72 -22.86
N VAL A 273 -16.20 8.85 -22.20
CA VAL A 273 -16.08 8.95 -20.72
C VAL A 273 -16.84 10.18 -20.19
N ILE A 274 -16.68 11.35 -20.83
CA ILE A 274 -17.39 12.58 -20.45
C ILE A 274 -18.91 12.40 -20.57
N ALA A 275 -19.38 11.77 -21.66
CA ALA A 275 -20.80 11.50 -21.86
C ALA A 275 -21.36 10.59 -20.77
N LEU A 276 -20.68 9.48 -20.45
CA LEU A 276 -21.05 8.55 -19.40
C LEU A 276 -21.09 9.24 -18.02
N MET A 277 -20.05 10.02 -17.69
CA MET A 277 -20.00 10.75 -16.41
C MET A 277 -21.18 11.72 -16.25
N LYS A 278 -21.58 12.42 -17.32
CA LYS A 278 -22.74 13.31 -17.33
C LYS A 278 -24.05 12.54 -17.17
N GLU A 279 -24.24 11.46 -17.96
CA GLU A 279 -25.43 10.62 -17.93
C GLU A 279 -25.67 10.05 -16.51
N ARG A 280 -24.61 9.51 -15.89
CA ARG A 280 -24.69 8.91 -14.56
C ARG A 280 -24.50 9.90 -13.42
N ARG A 281 -24.25 11.18 -13.72
CA ARG A 281 -24.00 12.25 -12.74
C ARG A 281 -22.87 11.87 -11.77
N ILE A 282 -21.77 11.34 -12.32
CA ILE A 282 -20.61 10.94 -11.52
C ILE A 282 -19.90 12.18 -10.99
N PRO A 283 -19.81 12.37 -9.64
CA PRO A 283 -19.35 13.64 -9.08
C PRO A 283 -17.84 13.75 -8.92
N ALA A 284 -17.09 12.66 -9.08
CA ALA A 284 -15.66 12.61 -8.85
C ALA A 284 -14.91 11.96 -10.01
N LEU A 285 -13.76 12.54 -10.40
CA LEU A 285 -12.72 11.91 -11.18
C LEU A 285 -11.52 11.69 -10.27
N PHE A 286 -11.19 10.42 -9.99
CA PHE A 286 -10.11 10.02 -9.08
C PHE A 286 -8.86 9.67 -9.88
N ALA A 287 -7.73 10.29 -9.57
CA ALA A 287 -6.52 10.17 -10.36
C ALA A 287 -5.26 10.29 -9.50
N SER A 288 -4.21 9.57 -9.89
CA SER A 288 -2.88 9.74 -9.33
C SER A 288 -2.20 11.01 -9.85
N ASN A 289 -1.37 11.63 -9.03
CA ASN A 289 -0.80 12.95 -9.30
C ASN A 289 0.33 12.96 -10.34
N TYR A 290 0.78 11.81 -10.80
CA TYR A 290 1.76 11.70 -11.88
C TYR A 290 1.15 11.69 -13.29
N PHE A 291 -0.18 11.58 -13.42
CA PHE A 291 -0.86 11.71 -14.70
C PHE A 291 -1.01 13.16 -15.15
N ASP A 292 -1.34 13.35 -16.44
CA ASP A 292 -1.50 14.69 -17.03
C ASP A 292 -2.61 15.49 -16.34
N ARG A 293 -2.19 16.46 -15.54
CA ARG A 293 -3.06 17.35 -14.78
C ARG A 293 -4.04 18.11 -15.66
N ASN A 294 -3.60 18.57 -16.84
CA ASN A 294 -4.46 19.33 -17.76
C ASN A 294 -5.59 18.46 -18.29
N GLN A 295 -5.30 17.21 -18.63
CA GLN A 295 -6.32 16.28 -19.12
C GLN A 295 -7.35 15.95 -18.01
N ILE A 296 -6.87 15.70 -16.79
CA ILE A 296 -7.74 15.46 -15.63
C ILE A 296 -8.69 16.64 -15.40
N GLU A 297 -8.15 17.86 -15.37
CA GLU A 297 -8.93 19.07 -15.14
C GLU A 297 -9.92 19.38 -16.29
N GLN A 298 -9.55 19.10 -17.54
CA GLN A 298 -10.45 19.25 -18.68
C GLN A 298 -11.64 18.30 -18.62
N VAL A 299 -11.43 17.02 -18.27
CA VAL A 299 -12.51 16.04 -18.11
C VAL A 299 -13.43 16.46 -16.96
N ALA A 300 -12.86 16.83 -15.82
CA ALA A 300 -13.62 17.30 -14.65
C ALA A 300 -14.46 18.55 -14.99
N ALA A 301 -13.86 19.56 -15.62
CA ALA A 301 -14.57 20.78 -16.03
C ALA A 301 -15.72 20.52 -16.99
N LYS A 302 -15.53 19.65 -17.99
CA LYS A 302 -16.56 19.30 -18.96
C LYS A 302 -17.73 18.51 -18.38
N THR A 303 -17.50 17.80 -17.28
CA THR A 303 -18.51 16.96 -16.61
C THR A 303 -19.19 17.63 -15.43
N GLY A 304 -18.59 18.68 -14.87
CA GLY A 304 -18.98 19.28 -13.60
C GLY A 304 -18.53 18.46 -12.39
N ALA A 305 -17.75 17.39 -12.60
CA ALA A 305 -17.16 16.58 -11.54
C ALA A 305 -15.99 17.32 -10.86
N THR A 306 -15.68 16.90 -9.65
CA THR A 306 -14.47 17.34 -8.95
C THR A 306 -13.29 16.41 -9.30
N ALA A 307 -12.19 16.97 -9.78
CA ALA A 307 -10.93 16.23 -9.89
C ALA A 307 -10.35 16.00 -8.49
N VAL A 308 -10.28 14.75 -8.06
CA VAL A 308 -9.62 14.34 -6.80
C VAL A 308 -8.27 13.75 -7.18
N VAL A 309 -7.24 14.59 -7.17
CA VAL A 309 -5.88 14.19 -7.55
C VAL A 309 -5.06 13.98 -6.29
N VAL A 310 -4.57 12.76 -6.12
CA VAL A 310 -3.87 12.30 -4.91
C VAL A 310 -2.55 11.62 -5.27
N ALA A 311 -1.64 11.51 -4.30
CA ALA A 311 -0.51 10.60 -4.46
C ALA A 311 -0.97 9.15 -4.39
N GLU A 312 -0.48 8.30 -5.26
CA GLU A 312 -0.68 6.85 -5.15
C GLU A 312 0.30 6.22 -4.17
N ASN A 313 1.52 6.79 -4.11
CA ASN A 313 2.59 6.27 -3.27
C ASN A 313 2.99 7.27 -2.17
N SER A 314 3.43 6.72 -1.01
CA SER A 314 3.84 7.50 0.16
C SER A 314 4.93 8.52 -0.21
N GLY A 315 4.83 9.74 0.33
CA GLY A 315 5.74 10.84 0.01
C GLY A 315 5.55 11.43 -1.39
N GLY A 316 4.53 11.03 -2.13
CA GLY A 316 4.22 11.57 -3.46
C GLY A 316 3.57 12.94 -3.45
N ALA A 317 3.09 13.38 -2.30
CA ALA A 317 2.56 14.72 -2.06
C ALA A 317 2.89 15.17 -0.63
N PRO A 318 2.91 16.48 -0.34
CA PRO A 318 3.07 16.96 1.02
C PRO A 318 2.05 16.34 1.99
N GLY A 319 2.54 15.84 3.13
CA GLY A 319 1.69 15.23 4.15
C GLY A 319 1.20 13.81 3.81
N THR A 320 1.92 13.08 2.94
CA THR A 320 1.63 11.68 2.60
C THR A 320 2.83 10.75 2.88
N ASP A 321 3.70 11.12 3.81
CA ASP A 321 4.96 10.40 4.07
C ASP A 321 4.75 9.02 4.69
N SER A 322 3.76 8.88 5.58
CA SER A 322 3.38 7.58 6.13
C SER A 322 2.30 6.90 5.28
N TYR A 323 2.18 5.58 5.41
CA TYR A 323 1.09 4.85 4.78
C TYR A 323 -0.29 5.30 5.30
N PHE A 324 -0.38 5.68 6.58
CA PHE A 324 -1.60 6.17 7.19
C PHE A 324 -2.05 7.51 6.59
N ASP A 325 -1.11 8.44 6.40
CA ASP A 325 -1.39 9.73 5.80
C ASP A 325 -1.78 9.61 4.33
N LEU A 326 -1.14 8.68 3.62
CA LEU A 326 -1.47 8.36 2.23
C LEU A 326 -2.92 7.92 2.10
N VAL A 327 -3.37 6.91 2.87
CA VAL A 327 -4.76 6.44 2.86
C VAL A 327 -5.73 7.52 3.34
N ASN A 328 -5.34 8.31 4.35
CA ASN A 328 -6.11 9.49 4.79
C ASN A 328 -6.39 10.45 3.63
N SER A 329 -5.38 10.70 2.77
CA SER A 329 -5.55 11.60 1.62
C SER A 329 -6.58 11.08 0.61
N TRP A 330 -6.56 9.78 0.33
CA TRP A 330 -7.50 9.13 -0.58
C TRP A 330 -8.94 9.20 -0.06
N VAL A 331 -9.15 8.73 1.17
CA VAL A 331 -10.48 8.65 1.78
C VAL A 331 -11.09 10.03 1.99
N ASN A 332 -10.31 10.98 2.53
CA ASN A 332 -10.80 12.33 2.80
C ASN A 332 -11.04 13.12 1.51
N GLY A 333 -10.18 12.96 0.50
CA GLY A 333 -10.35 13.58 -0.81
C GLY A 333 -11.69 13.20 -1.45
N LEU A 334 -11.98 11.90 -1.52
CA LEU A 334 -13.27 11.41 -2.04
C LEU A 334 -14.44 11.80 -1.13
N ALA A 335 -14.33 11.60 0.18
CA ALA A 335 -15.41 11.91 1.11
C ALA A 335 -15.84 13.39 1.04
N ALA A 336 -14.90 14.31 0.82
CA ALA A 336 -15.21 15.74 0.67
C ALA A 336 -16.13 16.02 -0.53
N VAL A 337 -15.97 15.28 -1.65
CA VAL A 337 -16.82 15.43 -2.83
C VAL A 337 -18.23 14.91 -2.56
N TYR A 338 -18.35 13.70 -2.00
CA TYR A 338 -19.65 13.06 -1.80
C TYR A 338 -20.48 13.66 -0.67
N ARG A 339 -19.86 14.33 0.30
CA ARG A 339 -20.57 15.13 1.33
C ARG A 339 -21.21 16.38 0.75
N LYS A 340 -20.55 17.08 -0.18
CA LYS A 340 -21.12 18.27 -0.84
C LYS A 340 -22.34 17.97 -1.69
N GLY A 341 -22.42 16.78 -2.30
CA GLY A 341 -23.57 16.36 -3.09
C GLY A 341 -24.75 15.80 -2.29
N ALA A 342 -24.61 15.65 -0.96
CA ALA A 342 -25.68 15.18 -0.08
C ALA A 342 -26.41 16.32 0.67
N SER A 343 -25.94 17.56 0.54
CA SER A 343 -26.57 18.80 1.01
C SER A 343 -27.35 19.46 -0.12
#